data_5a128125e652ef42c62c98ac549f8615
#
_entry.id   5a128125e652ef42c62c98ac549f8615
#
_cell.length_a   1.000
_cell.length_b   1.000
_cell.length_c   1.000
_cell.angle_alpha   90.00
_cell.angle_beta   90.00
_cell.angle_gamma   90.00
#
_symmetry.space_group_name_H-M   'P 1'
#
loop_
_entity.id
_entity.type
_entity.pdbx_description
1 polymer ?
#
loop_
_entity_poly.entity_id
_entity_poly.type
_entity_poly.pdbx_seq_one_letter_code
_entity_poly.pdbx_strand_id
1 'polypeptide(L)'
;APLLVEVIDPDMAKDSGSTVTVALVTTGGSVVFVDCVISNSHSNLPQSVTDNEALLAGRFVGQVIMQLGGKDSPNVIPLTSEMPRGLIGRVHDGKEESELLPGLVAMVLNLTGEDSISLRYKDEVTVSGEAAILDHNARLVSTGQLQITDREYEESVELLHVGEKIFLKVLDPDQDVSDERDSIQVVVTTALGESETVSLFETTVHSGEFTGAFDLEAIETPVPNNIDANAPKLETFFGDEVT
;
A
#
# COMPACT_ATOMS: atom_id res chain seq x y z
N ALA A 1 -1.17 -6.57 -2.44
CA ALA A 1 -0.66 -7.56 -3.40
C ALA A 1 0.85 -7.44 -3.46
N PRO A 2 1.61 -8.54 -3.68
CA PRO A 2 3.06 -8.43 -3.81
C PRO A 2 3.46 -7.67 -5.08
N LEU A 3 4.54 -6.91 -4.98
CA LEU A 3 5.22 -6.31 -6.12
C LEU A 3 6.07 -7.38 -6.81
N LEU A 4 5.89 -7.55 -8.10
CA LEU A 4 6.71 -8.43 -8.92
C LEU A 4 7.87 -7.63 -9.53
N VAL A 5 9.08 -8.14 -9.35
CA VAL A 5 10.31 -7.59 -9.93
C VAL A 5 10.79 -8.52 -11.02
N GLU A 6 10.98 -8.01 -12.22
CA GLU A 6 11.49 -8.77 -13.36
C GLU A 6 12.75 -8.11 -13.91
N VAL A 7 13.78 -8.92 -14.12
CA VAL A 7 15.02 -8.53 -14.79
C VAL A 7 15.25 -9.44 -16.00
N ILE A 8 15.62 -8.86 -17.13
CA ILE A 8 16.02 -9.60 -18.31
C ILE A 8 17.49 -9.32 -18.55
N ASP A 9 18.33 -10.31 -18.22
CA ASP A 9 19.79 -10.26 -18.39
C ASP A 9 20.31 -11.64 -18.85
N PRO A 10 20.46 -11.84 -20.15
CA PRO A 10 20.91 -13.11 -20.70
C PRO A 10 22.33 -13.48 -20.27
N ASP A 11 23.19 -12.50 -20.00
CA ASP A 11 24.60 -12.75 -19.66
C ASP A 11 24.75 -13.35 -18.27
N MET A 12 23.78 -13.06 -17.38
CA MET A 12 23.73 -13.60 -16.03
C MET A 12 23.05 -14.97 -15.94
N ALA A 13 22.34 -15.38 -16.96
CA ALA A 13 21.58 -16.64 -16.99
C ALA A 13 22.47 -17.83 -17.43
N LYS A 14 23.34 -18.29 -16.55
CA LYS A 14 24.29 -19.39 -16.81
C LYS A 14 23.67 -20.77 -16.63
N ASP A 15 22.80 -20.91 -15.63
CA ASP A 15 22.08 -22.14 -15.30
C ASP A 15 20.79 -21.81 -14.53
N SER A 16 20.00 -22.82 -14.22
CA SER A 16 18.73 -22.65 -13.51
C SER A 16 18.86 -22.19 -12.04
N GLY A 17 20.07 -22.24 -11.49
CA GLY A 17 20.40 -21.73 -10.15
C GLY A 17 20.92 -20.29 -10.17
N SER A 18 21.05 -19.67 -11.33
CA SER A 18 21.53 -18.29 -11.45
C SER A 18 20.54 -17.32 -10.78
N THR A 19 21.09 -16.31 -10.09
CA THR A 19 20.33 -15.27 -9.40
C THR A 19 20.90 -13.90 -9.72
N VAL A 20 20.04 -12.89 -9.71
CA VAL A 20 20.43 -11.48 -9.77
C VAL A 20 19.75 -10.72 -8.65
N THR A 21 20.41 -9.71 -8.09
CA THR A 21 19.89 -8.92 -6.99
C THR A 21 19.48 -7.54 -7.47
N VAL A 22 18.26 -7.13 -7.13
CA VAL A 22 17.71 -5.79 -7.41
C VAL A 22 17.55 -5.05 -6.09
N ALA A 23 18.03 -3.82 -6.03
CA ALA A 23 17.76 -2.93 -4.91
C ALA A 23 16.47 -2.16 -5.18
N LEU A 24 15.55 -2.18 -4.21
CA LEU A 24 14.36 -1.33 -4.17
C LEU A 24 14.57 -0.26 -3.11
N VAL A 25 14.39 0.98 -3.50
CA VAL A 25 14.59 2.15 -2.63
C VAL A 25 13.35 3.02 -2.70
N THR A 26 12.77 3.37 -1.55
CA THR A 26 11.66 4.33 -1.50
C THR A 26 12.18 5.75 -1.30
N THR A 27 11.40 6.75 -1.65
CA THR A 27 11.73 8.16 -1.36
C THR A 27 11.81 8.43 0.14
N GLY A 28 11.03 7.73 0.95
CA GLY A 28 11.10 7.77 2.42
C GLY A 28 12.37 7.13 3.01
N GLY A 29 13.19 6.46 2.19
CA GLY A 29 14.49 5.92 2.57
C GLY A 29 14.48 4.45 3.00
N SER A 30 13.38 3.72 2.83
CA SER A 30 13.38 2.27 2.97
C SER A 30 14.18 1.61 1.84
N VAL A 31 14.99 0.63 2.16
CA VAL A 31 15.83 -0.09 1.19
C VAL A 31 15.68 -1.59 1.39
N VAL A 32 15.37 -2.30 0.30
CA VAL A 32 15.27 -3.76 0.29
C VAL A 32 16.03 -4.32 -0.91
N PHE A 33 16.76 -5.40 -0.71
CA PHE A 33 17.41 -6.16 -1.77
C PHE A 33 16.61 -7.42 -2.07
N VAL A 34 16.24 -7.60 -3.31
CA VAL A 34 15.44 -8.73 -3.78
C VAL A 34 16.30 -9.59 -4.70
N ASP A 35 16.48 -10.86 -4.33
CA ASP A 35 17.11 -11.83 -5.20
C ASP A 35 16.08 -12.38 -6.17
N CYS A 36 16.28 -12.12 -7.45
CA CYS A 36 15.48 -12.64 -8.54
C CYS A 36 16.10 -13.93 -9.06
N VAL A 37 15.28 -14.94 -9.27
CA VAL A 37 15.70 -16.27 -9.73
C VAL A 37 15.13 -16.56 -11.12
N ILE A 38 15.75 -17.46 -11.87
CA ILE A 38 15.20 -17.96 -13.11
C ILE A 38 13.88 -18.65 -12.81
N SER A 39 12.78 -18.09 -13.26
CA SER A 39 11.45 -18.66 -13.03
C SER A 39 10.43 -18.14 -14.03
N ASN A 40 9.49 -19.02 -14.38
CA ASN A 40 8.27 -18.70 -15.12
C ASN A 40 7.02 -18.63 -14.24
N SER A 41 7.12 -19.09 -12.99
CA SER A 41 5.95 -19.42 -12.15
C SER A 41 5.10 -18.21 -11.73
N HIS A 42 5.58 -16.99 -11.93
CA HIS A 42 4.88 -15.75 -11.51
C HIS A 42 4.67 -14.75 -12.64
N SER A 43 4.81 -15.20 -13.87
CA SER A 43 4.55 -14.33 -15.01
C SER A 43 3.07 -14.30 -15.36
N ASN A 44 2.58 -13.13 -15.74
CA ASN A 44 1.34 -12.98 -16.50
C ASN A 44 1.49 -13.53 -17.95
N LEU A 45 2.60 -14.18 -18.25
CA LEU A 45 2.82 -14.86 -19.53
C LEU A 45 2.01 -16.15 -19.57
N PRO A 46 1.62 -16.60 -20.76
CA PRO A 46 0.92 -17.88 -20.94
C PRO A 46 1.70 -19.02 -20.28
N GLN A 47 0.99 -19.95 -19.64
CA GLN A 47 1.56 -21.15 -18.97
C GLN A 47 2.42 -22.04 -19.90
N SER A 48 2.57 -21.68 -21.16
CA SER A 48 3.38 -22.39 -22.17
C SER A 48 4.88 -22.09 -22.08
N VAL A 49 5.30 -21.08 -21.32
CA VAL A 49 6.72 -20.75 -21.18
C VAL A 49 7.33 -21.62 -20.10
N THR A 50 8.33 -22.42 -20.46
CA THR A 50 9.04 -23.33 -19.56
C THR A 50 10.21 -22.62 -18.84
N ASP A 51 10.72 -23.22 -17.73
CA ASP A 51 11.91 -22.68 -17.05
C ASP A 51 13.14 -22.65 -17.96
N ASN A 52 13.23 -23.57 -18.94
CA ASN A 52 14.28 -23.55 -19.94
C ASN A 52 14.17 -22.34 -20.87
N GLU A 53 12.97 -21.94 -21.25
CA GLU A 53 12.75 -20.74 -22.07
C GLU A 53 13.07 -19.47 -21.27
N ALA A 54 12.77 -19.44 -19.96
CA ALA A 54 13.17 -18.34 -19.08
C ALA A 54 14.69 -18.24 -18.95
N LEU A 55 15.38 -19.38 -18.82
CA LEU A 55 16.83 -19.42 -18.80
C LEU A 55 17.43 -18.91 -20.12
N LEU A 56 16.93 -19.36 -21.28
CA LEU A 56 17.38 -18.90 -22.58
C LEU A 56 17.12 -17.40 -22.81
N ALA A 57 16.03 -16.88 -22.26
CA ALA A 57 15.71 -15.46 -22.31
C ALA A 57 16.48 -14.61 -21.31
N GLY A 58 17.19 -15.22 -20.34
CA GLY A 58 17.84 -14.51 -19.24
C GLY A 58 16.83 -13.84 -18.30
N ARG A 59 15.69 -14.49 -18.04
CA ARG A 59 14.59 -13.91 -17.29
C ARG A 59 14.65 -14.31 -15.83
N PHE A 60 14.79 -13.31 -14.97
CA PHE A 60 14.82 -13.44 -13.51
C PHE A 60 13.60 -12.79 -12.90
N VAL A 61 13.02 -13.42 -11.89
CA VAL A 61 11.81 -12.94 -11.21
C VAL A 61 12.00 -13.00 -9.70
N GLY A 62 11.63 -11.92 -9.02
CA GLY A 62 11.58 -11.80 -7.57
C GLY A 62 10.26 -11.18 -7.10
N GLN A 63 9.99 -11.27 -5.82
CA GLN A 63 8.78 -10.69 -5.22
C GLN A 63 9.10 -10.02 -3.90
N VAL A 64 8.35 -8.94 -3.60
CA VAL A 64 8.40 -8.23 -2.34
C VAL A 64 6.97 -7.85 -1.92
N ILE A 65 6.67 -7.94 -0.64
CA ILE A 65 5.40 -7.44 -0.09
C ILE A 65 5.55 -5.93 0.11
N MET A 66 4.56 -5.16 -0.33
CA MET A 66 4.45 -3.74 0.01
C MET A 66 3.58 -3.58 1.25
N GLN A 67 4.06 -2.81 2.20
CA GLN A 67 3.37 -2.53 3.47
C GLN A 67 3.54 -1.06 3.83
N LEU A 68 2.50 -0.44 4.38
CA LEU A 68 2.64 0.87 5.01
C LEU A 68 3.57 0.75 6.21
N GLY A 69 4.46 1.70 6.38
CA GLY A 69 5.44 1.70 7.46
C GLY A 69 6.62 2.63 7.19
N GLY A 70 7.17 3.19 8.25
CA GLY A 70 8.36 4.04 8.18
C GLY A 70 9.62 3.25 7.78
N LYS A 71 10.67 3.99 7.43
CA LYS A 71 11.97 3.44 6.99
C LYS A 71 12.64 2.49 8.00
N ASP A 72 12.35 2.69 9.29
CA ASP A 72 12.93 1.90 10.38
C ASP A 72 12.07 0.66 10.75
N SER A 73 10.93 0.46 10.06
CA SER A 73 10.10 -0.72 10.20
C SER A 73 10.82 -1.97 9.70
N PRO A 74 10.55 -3.16 10.28
CA PRO A 74 11.17 -4.41 9.82
C PRO A 74 10.90 -4.65 8.33
N ASN A 75 11.94 -4.92 7.57
CA ASN A 75 11.86 -5.26 6.14
C ASN A 75 11.75 -6.77 5.87
N VAL A 76 11.57 -7.55 6.93
CA VAL A 76 11.42 -9.00 6.90
C VAL A 76 10.34 -9.40 7.88
N ILE A 77 9.35 -10.17 7.42
CA ILE A 77 8.28 -10.69 8.25
C ILE A 77 8.17 -12.21 8.13
N PRO A 78 7.74 -12.93 9.19
CA PRO A 78 7.47 -14.35 9.09
C PRO A 78 6.38 -14.64 8.06
N LEU A 79 6.56 -15.67 7.25
CA LEU A 79 5.50 -16.16 6.35
C LEU A 79 4.35 -16.75 7.17
N THR A 80 3.14 -16.31 6.86
CA THR A 80 1.90 -16.87 7.44
C THR A 80 1.13 -17.67 6.38
N SER A 81 0.17 -18.48 6.82
CA SER A 81 -0.68 -19.26 5.92
C SER A 81 -1.62 -18.39 5.05
N GLU A 82 -1.81 -17.14 5.43
CA GLU A 82 -2.66 -16.17 4.73
C GLU A 82 -1.92 -15.43 3.60
N MET A 83 -0.59 -15.49 3.59
CA MET A 83 0.21 -14.85 2.56
C MET A 83 0.12 -15.57 1.23
N PRO A 84 0.30 -14.85 0.10
CA PRO A 84 0.30 -15.46 -1.22
C PRO A 84 1.31 -16.61 -1.30
N ARG A 85 0.87 -17.75 -1.83
CA ARG A 85 1.76 -18.88 -2.07
C ARG A 85 2.73 -18.52 -3.20
N GLY A 86 4.01 -18.88 -3.02
CA GLY A 86 5.03 -18.70 -4.03
C GLY A 86 5.76 -17.37 -3.97
N LEU A 87 5.80 -16.69 -2.82
CA LEU A 87 6.75 -15.62 -2.61
C LEU A 87 8.17 -16.14 -2.84
N ILE A 88 8.84 -15.58 -3.84
CA ILE A 88 10.21 -15.93 -4.20
C ILE A 88 11.09 -14.78 -3.73
N GLY A 89 12.09 -15.10 -2.95
CA GLY A 89 13.11 -14.15 -2.53
C GLY A 89 13.93 -14.72 -1.39
N ARG A 90 15.21 -14.46 -1.43
CA ARG A 90 16.10 -14.68 -0.29
C ARG A 90 16.28 -13.35 0.41
N VAL A 91 16.37 -13.41 1.74
CA VAL A 91 16.61 -12.22 2.54
C VAL A 91 18.09 -11.88 2.47
N HIS A 92 18.39 -10.67 1.99
CA HIS A 92 19.72 -10.07 2.05
C HIS A 92 19.61 -8.80 2.89
N ASP A 93 19.68 -8.96 4.22
CA ASP A 93 19.73 -7.82 5.15
C ASP A 93 21.16 -7.48 5.61
N GLY A 94 22.15 -8.11 4.99
CA GLY A 94 23.55 -8.00 5.40
C GLY A 94 23.93 -8.84 6.63
N LYS A 95 22.99 -9.65 7.17
CA LYS A 95 23.27 -10.64 8.22
C LYS A 95 23.61 -11.98 7.58
N GLU A 96 24.45 -12.75 8.25
CA GLU A 96 24.80 -14.08 7.76
C GLU A 96 23.57 -14.98 7.65
N GLU A 97 23.43 -15.70 6.55
CA GLU A 97 22.32 -16.61 6.20
C GLU A 97 21.99 -17.64 7.31
N SER A 98 22.81 -17.77 8.33
CA SER A 98 22.68 -18.78 9.39
C SER A 98 21.57 -18.49 10.41
N GLU A 99 21.05 -17.26 10.47
CA GLU A 99 20.05 -16.87 11.48
C GLU A 99 18.59 -16.89 10.96
N LEU A 100 18.40 -16.98 9.66
CA LEU A 100 17.07 -17.00 9.05
C LEU A 100 16.83 -18.37 8.39
N LEU A 101 15.75 -19.04 8.77
CA LEU A 101 15.32 -20.27 8.12
C LEU A 101 14.88 -19.96 6.68
N PRO A 102 15.62 -20.38 5.65
CA PRO A 102 15.28 -20.08 4.27
C PRO A 102 13.85 -20.57 3.95
N GLY A 103 13.02 -19.70 3.41
CA GLY A 103 11.65 -20.01 2.99
C GLY A 103 10.56 -19.80 4.03
N LEU A 104 10.89 -19.32 5.24
CA LEU A 104 9.91 -18.98 6.27
C LEU A 104 9.71 -17.49 6.50
N VAL A 105 10.35 -16.65 5.70
CA VAL A 105 10.25 -15.20 5.78
C VAL A 105 9.92 -14.60 4.42
N ALA A 106 9.25 -13.46 4.43
CA ALA A 106 8.99 -12.64 3.24
C ALA A 106 9.72 -11.31 3.34
N MET A 107 10.20 -10.81 2.19
CA MET A 107 10.74 -9.46 2.07
C MET A 107 9.61 -8.47 2.06
N VAL A 108 9.78 -7.39 2.82
CA VAL A 108 8.80 -6.30 2.92
C VAL A 108 9.47 -4.98 2.57
N LEU A 109 8.89 -4.27 1.64
CA LEU A 109 9.21 -2.88 1.35
C LEU A 109 8.24 -2.00 2.15
N ASN A 110 8.76 -1.31 3.15
CA ASN A 110 7.99 -0.33 3.91
C ASN A 110 7.96 0.99 3.13
N LEU A 111 6.80 1.61 3.10
CA LEU A 111 6.54 2.83 2.33
C LEU A 111 5.46 3.67 3.02
N THR A 112 5.47 4.95 2.74
CA THR A 112 4.41 5.90 3.10
C THR A 112 3.62 6.29 1.85
N GLY A 113 2.48 6.96 2.03
CA GLY A 113 1.55 7.25 0.93
C GLY A 113 2.11 8.14 -0.19
N GLU A 114 3.13 8.94 0.09
CA GLU A 114 3.77 9.80 -0.91
C GLU A 114 4.99 9.16 -1.59
N ASP A 115 5.35 7.92 -1.21
CA ASP A 115 6.54 7.28 -1.71
C ASP A 115 6.46 6.94 -3.21
N SER A 116 7.60 7.07 -3.85
CA SER A 116 7.92 6.41 -5.10
C SER A 116 9.00 5.37 -4.89
N ILE A 117 8.98 4.32 -5.70
CA ILE A 117 9.94 3.21 -5.65
C ILE A 117 10.91 3.38 -6.81
N SER A 118 12.21 3.34 -6.51
CA SER A 118 13.29 3.17 -7.49
C SER A 118 13.79 1.75 -7.43
N LEU A 119 13.70 1.04 -8.55
CA LEU A 119 14.34 -0.26 -8.74
C LEU A 119 15.71 -0.03 -9.38
N ARG A 120 16.76 -0.60 -8.80
CA ARG A 120 18.14 -0.47 -9.30
C ARG A 120 18.75 -1.84 -9.50
N TYR A 121 19.21 -2.06 -10.71
CA TYR A 121 19.92 -3.27 -11.09
C TYR A 121 21.30 -2.90 -11.66
N LYS A 122 22.35 -3.60 -11.21
CA LYS A 122 23.69 -3.45 -11.76
C LYS A 122 23.94 -4.52 -12.81
N ASP A 123 23.87 -4.13 -14.07
CA ASP A 123 24.31 -4.93 -15.19
C ASP A 123 25.84 -4.88 -15.26
N GLU A 124 26.49 -6.03 -15.09
CA GLU A 124 27.95 -6.13 -15.07
C GLU A 124 28.56 -6.01 -16.45
N VAL A 125 27.83 -6.39 -17.51
CA VAL A 125 28.35 -6.42 -18.89
C VAL A 125 27.29 -6.02 -19.88
N THR A 126 27.16 -4.72 -20.15
CA THR A 126 26.24 -4.23 -21.18
C THR A 126 26.76 -4.51 -22.60
N VAL A 127 25.98 -4.22 -23.62
CA VAL A 127 26.35 -4.32 -25.04
C VAL A 127 27.66 -3.56 -25.35
N SER A 128 27.99 -2.51 -24.60
CA SER A 128 29.25 -1.77 -24.73
C SER A 128 30.45 -2.49 -24.08
N GLY A 129 30.22 -3.54 -23.30
CA GLY A 129 31.22 -4.26 -22.54
C GLY A 129 31.60 -3.62 -21.21
N GLU A 130 30.87 -2.60 -20.80
CA GLU A 130 31.04 -1.89 -19.51
C GLU A 130 29.86 -2.16 -18.59
N ALA A 131 30.11 -2.06 -17.27
CA ALA A 131 28.99 -2.15 -16.29
C ALA A 131 28.12 -0.90 -16.33
N ALA A 132 26.83 -1.08 -16.13
CA ALA A 132 25.86 0.02 -16.01
C ALA A 132 24.86 -0.23 -14.87
N ILE A 133 24.34 0.86 -14.32
CA ILE A 133 23.21 0.81 -13.39
C ILE A 133 21.95 1.12 -14.18
N LEU A 134 21.02 0.18 -14.18
CA LEU A 134 19.69 0.35 -14.75
C LEU A 134 18.73 0.77 -13.63
N ASP A 135 18.05 1.89 -13.83
CA ASP A 135 17.09 2.44 -12.89
C ASP A 135 15.69 2.43 -13.51
N HIS A 136 14.71 2.01 -12.74
CA HIS A 136 13.28 2.16 -13.08
C HIS A 136 12.53 2.73 -11.88
N ASN A 137 11.66 3.72 -12.14
CA ASN A 137 10.91 4.39 -11.09
C ASN A 137 9.40 4.17 -11.27
N ALA A 138 8.71 3.92 -10.17
CA ALA A 138 7.26 3.82 -10.11
C ALA A 138 6.73 4.64 -8.93
N ARG A 139 5.66 5.39 -9.15
CA ARG A 139 4.90 6.03 -8.07
C ARG A 139 3.78 5.08 -7.65
N LEU A 140 3.62 4.95 -6.35
CA LEU A 140 2.49 4.24 -5.77
C LEU A 140 1.29 5.17 -5.70
N VAL A 141 0.14 4.61 -5.99
CA VAL A 141 -1.15 5.29 -5.86
C VAL A 141 -2.20 4.29 -5.40
N SER A 142 -3.09 4.73 -4.54
CA SER A 142 -4.28 3.98 -4.13
C SER A 142 -5.55 4.70 -4.55
N THR A 143 -6.69 4.05 -4.38
CA THR A 143 -7.99 4.69 -4.55
C THR A 143 -8.65 4.73 -3.19
N GLY A 144 -8.85 5.93 -2.66
CA GLY A 144 -9.55 6.13 -1.39
C GLY A 144 -10.96 5.56 -1.43
N GLN A 145 -11.39 4.99 -0.31
CA GLN A 145 -12.75 4.48 -0.09
C GLN A 145 -13.34 5.19 1.12
N LEU A 146 -14.52 5.79 0.95
CA LEU A 146 -15.27 6.44 2.01
C LEU A 146 -16.55 5.64 2.31
N GLN A 147 -16.84 5.45 3.58
CA GLN A 147 -18.02 4.75 4.06
C GLN A 147 -18.65 5.49 5.26
N ILE A 148 -19.98 5.52 5.29
CA ILE A 148 -20.73 5.77 6.52
C ILE A 148 -20.91 4.39 7.18
N THR A 149 -20.56 4.30 8.47
CA THR A 149 -20.52 3.02 9.16
C THR A 149 -21.35 3.03 10.45
N ASP A 150 -21.47 1.85 11.05
CA ASP A 150 -21.92 1.71 12.43
C ASP A 150 -20.89 2.30 13.42
N ARG A 151 -21.22 2.25 14.70
CA ARG A 151 -20.39 2.79 15.78
C ARG A 151 -19.05 2.10 15.94
N GLU A 152 -18.96 0.84 15.58
CA GLU A 152 -17.79 0.00 15.65
C GLU A 152 -16.87 0.16 14.43
N TYR A 153 -17.28 0.94 13.41
CA TYR A 153 -16.60 1.13 12.12
C TYR A 153 -16.41 -0.15 11.30
N GLU A 154 -17.32 -1.12 11.48
CA GLU A 154 -17.21 -2.43 10.84
C GLU A 154 -18.15 -2.58 9.65
N GLU A 155 -19.42 -2.19 9.81
CA GLU A 155 -20.46 -2.37 8.80
C GLU A 155 -20.89 -1.03 8.19
N SER A 156 -21.07 -1.00 6.87
CA SER A 156 -21.61 0.16 6.15
C SER A 156 -23.10 0.33 6.44
N VAL A 157 -23.54 1.57 6.70
CA VAL A 157 -24.93 1.93 6.95
C VAL A 157 -25.45 2.83 5.84
N GLU A 158 -26.68 2.54 5.37
CA GLU A 158 -27.38 3.34 4.34
C GLU A 158 -28.45 4.25 4.94
N LEU A 159 -28.85 4.02 6.18
CA LEU A 159 -29.92 4.76 6.86
C LEU A 159 -29.43 5.28 8.20
N LEU A 160 -29.62 6.57 8.43
CA LEU A 160 -29.24 7.26 9.66
C LEU A 160 -30.49 7.75 10.40
N HIS A 161 -30.40 7.79 11.72
CA HIS A 161 -31.45 8.38 12.54
C HIS A 161 -31.12 9.84 12.84
N VAL A 162 -32.08 10.71 12.57
CA VAL A 162 -31.96 12.14 12.87
C VAL A 162 -31.71 12.35 14.37
N GLY A 163 -30.71 13.14 14.71
CA GLY A 163 -30.30 13.39 16.09
C GLY A 163 -29.29 12.38 16.66
N GLU A 164 -28.81 11.44 15.86
CA GLU A 164 -27.72 10.52 16.21
C GLU A 164 -26.39 10.96 15.61
N LYS A 165 -25.32 10.23 15.96
CA LYS A 165 -24.00 10.44 15.39
C LYS A 165 -23.84 9.72 14.06
N ILE A 166 -23.15 10.38 13.14
CA ILE A 166 -22.57 9.72 11.95
C ILE A 166 -21.16 9.26 12.30
N PHE A 167 -20.84 8.05 11.89
CA PHE A 167 -19.51 7.48 11.96
C PHE A 167 -18.97 7.32 10.55
N LEU A 168 -17.78 7.90 10.30
CA LEU A 168 -17.13 7.91 9.00
C LEU A 168 -15.86 7.09 9.06
N LYS A 169 -15.65 6.29 8.02
CA LYS A 169 -14.43 5.53 7.80
C LYS A 169 -13.90 5.82 6.40
N VAL A 170 -12.62 6.16 6.33
CA VAL A 170 -11.88 6.29 5.07
C VAL A 170 -10.74 5.29 5.08
N LEU A 171 -10.60 4.53 4.00
CA LEU A 171 -9.43 3.71 3.73
C LEU A 171 -8.68 4.37 2.57
N ASP A 172 -7.56 5.00 2.87
CA ASP A 172 -6.73 5.71 1.89
C ASP A 172 -5.25 5.64 2.28
N PRO A 173 -4.55 4.60 1.80
CA PRO A 173 -3.12 4.44 2.06
C PRO A 173 -2.26 5.62 1.59
N ASP A 174 -2.70 6.40 0.60
CA ASP A 174 -1.95 7.57 0.10
C ASP A 174 -1.91 8.72 1.13
N GLN A 175 -2.77 8.70 2.14
CA GLN A 175 -2.83 9.70 3.20
C GLN A 175 -2.03 9.33 4.46
N ASP A 176 -1.43 8.14 4.50
CA ASP A 176 -0.43 7.75 5.51
C ASP A 176 0.94 8.30 5.09
N VAL A 177 1.27 9.50 5.53
CA VAL A 177 2.44 10.26 5.05
C VAL A 177 3.52 10.45 6.12
N SER A 178 3.24 10.08 7.38
CA SER A 178 4.17 10.31 8.49
C SER A 178 4.38 9.08 9.38
N ASP A 179 5.41 9.13 10.23
CA ASP A 179 5.67 8.11 11.26
C ASP A 179 4.79 8.32 12.53
N GLU A 180 3.80 9.22 12.48
CA GLU A 180 2.80 9.47 13.51
C GLU A 180 1.40 9.19 12.94
N ARG A 181 0.38 9.24 13.77
CA ARG A 181 -1.01 9.11 13.29
C ARG A 181 -1.39 10.33 12.48
N ASP A 182 -1.68 10.12 11.22
CA ASP A 182 -2.12 11.17 10.29
C ASP A 182 -3.60 11.54 10.47
N SER A 183 -4.00 12.66 9.88
CA SER A 183 -5.39 13.11 9.87
C SER A 183 -5.78 13.64 8.50
N ILE A 184 -7.04 13.40 8.13
CA ILE A 184 -7.63 13.90 6.89
C ILE A 184 -8.89 14.69 7.19
N GLN A 185 -9.35 15.47 6.21
CA GLN A 185 -10.61 16.20 6.31
C GLN A 185 -11.60 15.66 5.29
N VAL A 186 -12.83 15.44 5.75
CA VAL A 186 -13.97 15.04 4.93
C VAL A 186 -15.04 16.12 5.03
N VAL A 187 -15.61 16.50 3.91
CA VAL A 187 -16.74 17.42 3.86
C VAL A 187 -18.03 16.59 3.75
N VAL A 188 -18.93 16.79 4.67
CA VAL A 188 -20.26 16.16 4.68
C VAL A 188 -21.28 17.23 4.33
N THR A 189 -22.18 16.91 3.41
CA THR A 189 -23.14 17.87 2.86
C THR A 189 -24.56 17.29 2.91
N THR A 190 -25.54 18.12 3.25
CA THR A 190 -26.96 17.77 3.13
C THR A 190 -27.50 18.10 1.75
N ALA A 191 -28.65 17.53 1.38
CA ALA A 191 -29.34 17.85 0.14
C ALA A 191 -29.74 19.33 0.04
N LEU A 192 -29.85 20.04 1.15
CA LEU A 192 -30.13 21.48 1.19
C LEU A 192 -28.88 22.36 1.02
N GLY A 193 -27.69 21.74 0.94
CA GLY A 193 -26.43 22.44 0.72
C GLY A 193 -25.76 22.95 1.99
N GLU A 194 -26.23 22.55 3.16
CA GLU A 194 -25.48 22.71 4.39
C GLU A 194 -24.27 21.76 4.37
N SER A 195 -23.12 22.20 4.84
CA SER A 195 -21.91 21.39 4.82
C SER A 195 -21.07 21.63 6.06
N GLU A 196 -20.47 20.55 6.55
CA GLU A 196 -19.57 20.55 7.69
C GLU A 196 -18.26 19.83 7.32
N THR A 197 -17.12 20.35 7.83
CA THR A 197 -15.83 19.72 7.64
C THR A 197 -15.44 18.94 8.88
N VAL A 198 -15.27 17.65 8.73
CA VAL A 198 -14.95 16.72 9.81
C VAL A 198 -13.52 16.23 9.68
N SER A 199 -12.74 16.30 10.77
CA SER A 199 -11.42 15.70 10.83
C SER A 199 -11.52 14.24 11.23
N LEU A 200 -10.96 13.36 10.40
CA LEU A 200 -10.80 11.94 10.71
C LEU A 200 -9.34 11.69 11.06
N PHE A 201 -9.12 10.81 12.01
CA PHE A 201 -7.79 10.44 12.49
C PHE A 201 -7.49 8.98 12.16
N GLU A 202 -6.26 8.73 11.82
CA GLU A 202 -5.78 7.39 11.56
C GLU A 202 -6.01 6.47 12.78
N THR A 203 -6.45 5.25 12.58
CA THR A 203 -6.77 4.30 13.67
C THR A 203 -5.52 3.87 14.43
N THR A 204 -4.47 3.56 13.71
CA THR A 204 -3.12 3.30 14.22
C THR A 204 -2.10 3.88 13.25
N VAL A 205 -0.87 4.11 13.70
CA VAL A 205 0.24 4.52 12.83
C VAL A 205 0.40 3.52 11.68
N HIS A 206 0.52 4.03 10.48
CA HIS A 206 0.68 3.26 9.24
C HIS A 206 -0.47 2.28 8.93
N SER A 207 -1.70 2.64 9.30
CA SER A 207 -2.88 1.86 8.90
C SER A 207 -3.48 2.30 7.57
N GLY A 208 -3.34 3.57 7.20
CA GLY A 208 -4.06 4.18 6.08
C GLY A 208 -5.59 4.13 6.26
N GLU A 209 -6.07 3.84 7.48
CA GLU A 209 -7.47 3.78 7.85
C GLU A 209 -7.80 4.92 8.81
N PHE A 210 -8.70 5.81 8.41
CA PHE A 210 -9.08 7.01 9.14
C PHE A 210 -10.51 6.89 9.61
N THR A 211 -10.75 7.25 10.88
CA THR A 211 -12.09 7.21 11.47
C THR A 211 -12.41 8.49 12.19
N GLY A 212 -13.69 8.80 12.28
CA GLY A 212 -14.20 9.94 13.01
C GLY A 212 -15.71 9.94 13.08
N ALA A 213 -16.25 10.76 13.96
CA ALA A 213 -17.69 10.89 14.14
C ALA A 213 -18.08 12.33 14.41
N PHE A 214 -19.29 12.69 14.03
CA PHE A 214 -19.88 13.99 14.34
C PHE A 214 -21.38 13.86 14.61
N ASP A 215 -21.97 14.90 15.22
CA ASP A 215 -23.34 14.90 15.62
C ASP A 215 -24.26 15.40 14.50
N LEU A 216 -25.39 14.69 14.27
CA LEU A 216 -26.53 15.21 13.52
C LEU A 216 -27.47 15.92 14.49
N GLU A 217 -27.78 17.17 14.23
CA GLU A 217 -28.77 17.91 15.00
C GLU A 217 -30.14 17.86 14.32
N ALA A 218 -31.14 17.36 15.02
CA ALA A 218 -32.53 17.32 14.53
C ALA A 218 -33.16 18.71 14.58
N ILE A 219 -33.58 19.21 13.44
CA ILE A 219 -34.28 20.49 13.33
C ILE A 219 -35.67 20.32 12.66
N GLU A 220 -36.61 21.17 13.04
CA GLU A 220 -37.96 21.17 12.44
C GLU A 220 -38.02 21.93 11.09
N THR A 221 -37.14 22.93 10.96
CA THR A 221 -37.10 23.78 9.75
C THR A 221 -35.64 24.04 9.40
N PRO A 222 -35.16 23.56 8.24
CA PRO A 222 -33.77 23.74 7.86
C PRO A 222 -33.43 25.24 7.69
N VAL A 223 -32.33 25.66 8.32
CA VAL A 223 -31.76 27.00 8.18
C VAL A 223 -30.44 26.89 7.42
N PRO A 224 -30.39 27.19 6.12
CA PRO A 224 -29.16 27.08 5.36
C PRO A 224 -28.05 27.98 5.95
N ASN A 225 -26.84 27.44 6.10
CA ASN A 225 -25.60 28.13 6.48
C ASN A 225 -25.45 28.53 7.96
N ASN A 226 -25.95 27.76 8.90
CA ASN A 226 -25.59 27.97 10.29
C ASN A 226 -24.30 27.19 10.64
N ILE A 227 -23.15 27.78 10.31
CA ILE A 227 -21.83 27.19 10.61
C ILE A 227 -21.42 27.59 12.02
N ASP A 228 -21.54 26.69 12.98
CA ASP A 228 -20.89 26.83 14.28
C ASP A 228 -19.48 26.22 14.23
N ALA A 229 -18.46 27.08 14.12
CA ALA A 229 -17.06 26.69 14.02
C ALA A 229 -16.50 25.97 15.27
N ASN A 230 -17.26 25.85 16.37
CA ASN A 230 -16.79 25.31 17.62
C ASN A 230 -17.23 23.88 17.95
N ALA A 231 -18.23 23.35 17.23
CA ALA A 231 -18.64 21.96 17.35
C ALA A 231 -19.20 21.50 16.02
N PRO A 232 -18.58 20.54 15.33
CA PRO A 232 -19.07 20.05 14.06
C PRO A 232 -20.43 19.39 14.25
N LYS A 233 -21.45 20.07 13.77
CA LYS A 233 -22.84 19.61 13.82
C LYS A 233 -23.47 19.91 12.49
N LEU A 234 -24.13 18.92 11.92
CA LEU A 234 -24.90 19.08 10.71
C LEU A 234 -26.39 19.10 11.07
N GLU A 235 -27.08 20.18 10.73
CA GLU A 235 -28.52 20.30 10.92
C GLU A 235 -29.25 19.43 9.88
N THR A 236 -30.08 18.52 10.34
CA THR A 236 -30.81 17.57 9.49
C THR A 236 -32.27 17.44 9.88
N PHE A 237 -33.12 17.01 8.98
CA PHE A 237 -34.51 16.74 9.21
C PHE A 237 -34.91 15.36 8.67
N PHE A 238 -36.07 14.89 9.04
CA PHE A 238 -36.58 13.58 8.61
C PHE A 238 -36.72 13.51 7.08
N GLY A 239 -36.03 12.57 6.47
CA GLY A 239 -36.02 12.37 5.02
C GLY A 239 -34.95 13.19 4.27
N ASP A 240 -34.05 13.83 4.99
CA ASP A 240 -32.88 14.49 4.41
C ASP A 240 -31.87 13.47 3.85
N GLU A 241 -31.04 13.89 2.92
CA GLU A 241 -30.00 13.08 2.32
C GLU A 241 -28.64 13.70 2.66
N VAL A 242 -27.71 12.87 3.13
CA VAL A 242 -26.36 13.24 3.51
C VAL A 242 -25.36 12.59 2.55
N THR A 243 -24.47 13.39 1.98
CA THR A 243 -23.45 12.97 1.01
C THR A 243 -22.06 13.48 1.39
#